data_1dc31b923a889ffa0940adb1593153b7
#
_entry.id   1dc31b923a889ffa0940adb1593153b7
#
_cell.length_a   1.000
_cell.length_b   1.000
_cell.length_c   1.000
_cell.angle_alpha   90.00
_cell.angle_beta   90.00
_cell.angle_gamma   90.00
#
_symmetry.space_group_name_H-M   'P 1'
#
loop_
_entity.id
_entity.type
_entity.pdbx_description
1 polymer ?
#
loop_
_entity_poly.entity_id
_entity_poly.type
_entity_poly.pdbx_seq_one_letter_code
_entity_poly.pdbx_strand_id
1 'polypeptide(L)'
;MKIWAVGFERAKSPIRKNFFPYSSLEELVGIYGPSHRFTSSDICKIHEIWLGPIYSWAGRYRQVNLSKRQFPFAAARQIPKLMEDFEKGPLHEYTPCNFTAVEKVVRAIALVHTELILIHPFRD
;
A
#
# COMPACT_ATOMS: atom_id res chain seq x y z
N MET A 1 5.23 12.25 0.49
CA MET A 1 4.95 12.82 -0.84
C MET A 1 6.16 12.83 -1.73
N LYS A 2 7.25 13.44 -1.33
CA LYS A 2 8.48 13.47 -2.14
C LYS A 2 9.08 12.09 -2.38
N ILE A 3 8.90 11.16 -1.46
CA ILE A 3 9.39 9.79 -1.60
C ILE A 3 8.71 9.11 -2.79
N TRP A 4 7.45 9.37 -3.01
CA TRP A 4 6.70 8.85 -4.14
C TRP A 4 7.25 9.39 -5.45
N ALA A 5 7.44 10.69 -5.53
CA ALA A 5 7.98 11.34 -6.72
C ALA A 5 9.36 10.79 -7.07
N VAL A 6 10.23 10.64 -6.08
CA VAL A 6 11.58 10.07 -6.28
C VAL A 6 11.51 8.65 -6.80
N GLY A 7 10.60 7.83 -6.25
CA GLY A 7 10.40 6.47 -6.72
C GLY A 7 9.99 6.41 -8.18
N PHE A 8 9.08 7.28 -8.58
CA PHE A 8 8.64 7.36 -9.97
C PHE A 8 9.72 7.84 -10.91
N GLU A 9 10.47 8.85 -10.50
CA GLU A 9 11.56 9.37 -11.30
C GLU A 9 12.64 8.34 -11.55
N ARG A 10 12.96 7.53 -10.55
CA ARG A 10 13.94 6.46 -10.69
C ARG A 10 13.55 5.43 -11.73
N ALA A 11 12.28 5.18 -11.86
CA ALA A 11 11.81 4.24 -12.84
C ALA A 11 11.96 4.76 -14.26
N LYS A 12 12.03 6.07 -14.45
CA LYS A 12 12.31 6.75 -15.71
C LYS A 12 11.53 6.24 -16.90
N SER A 13 10.36 5.67 -16.65
CA SER A 13 9.49 5.21 -17.72
C SER A 13 8.56 6.34 -18.12
N PRO A 14 8.48 6.70 -19.40
CA PRO A 14 7.50 7.68 -19.87
C PRO A 14 6.07 7.28 -19.53
N ILE A 15 5.79 5.98 -19.52
CA ILE A 15 4.48 5.45 -19.13
C ILE A 15 4.18 5.81 -17.68
N ARG A 16 5.17 5.75 -16.79
CA ARG A 16 4.98 6.09 -15.40
C ARG A 16 4.69 7.56 -15.14
N LYS A 17 5.31 8.45 -15.92
CA LYS A 17 5.03 9.89 -15.80
C LYS A 17 3.58 10.21 -16.11
N ASN A 18 3.03 9.52 -17.10
CA ASN A 18 1.65 9.72 -17.52
C ASN A 18 0.67 8.87 -16.71
N PHE A 19 1.18 7.82 -16.09
CA PHE A 19 0.37 6.84 -15.40
C PHE A 19 -0.15 7.36 -14.07
N PHE A 20 0.71 8.05 -13.34
CA PHE A 20 0.29 8.50 -12.03
C PHE A 20 -0.52 9.77 -12.16
N PRO A 21 -1.35 10.00 -11.40
CA PRO A 21 -2.29 9.24 -10.58
C PRO A 21 -3.60 9.93 -10.39
N TYR A 22 -3.86 10.99 -11.10
CA TYR A 22 -5.14 11.66 -10.92
C TYR A 22 -6.28 10.72 -11.24
N SER A 23 -6.17 9.99 -12.35
CA SER A 23 -7.20 9.04 -12.73
C SER A 23 -7.29 7.88 -11.72
N SER A 24 -6.15 7.37 -11.26
CA SER A 24 -6.14 6.30 -10.26
C SER A 24 -6.65 6.80 -8.91
N LEU A 25 -6.25 7.99 -8.50
CA LEU A 25 -6.71 8.56 -7.24
C LEU A 25 -8.21 8.86 -7.29
N GLU A 26 -8.69 9.43 -8.38
CA GLU A 26 -10.12 9.69 -8.56
C GLU A 26 -10.93 8.39 -8.52
N GLU A 27 -10.42 7.36 -9.18
CA GLU A 27 -11.07 6.05 -9.17
C GLU A 27 -11.13 5.49 -7.75
N LEU A 28 -10.03 5.55 -7.01
CA LEU A 28 -9.97 5.07 -5.63
C LEU A 28 -10.92 5.83 -4.72
N VAL A 29 -10.97 7.14 -4.83
CA VAL A 29 -11.89 7.96 -4.04
C VAL A 29 -13.34 7.61 -4.36
N GLY A 30 -13.63 7.28 -5.62
CA GLY A 30 -14.96 6.84 -6.04
C GLY A 30 -15.35 5.48 -5.49
N ILE A 31 -14.39 4.59 -5.31
CA ILE A 31 -14.63 3.23 -4.78
C ILE A 31 -14.72 3.24 -3.26
N TYR A 32 -13.81 3.95 -2.59
CA TYR A 32 -13.69 3.93 -1.14
C TYR A 32 -14.15 5.26 -0.55
N GLY A 33 -15.29 5.23 0.10
CA GLY A 33 -15.81 6.41 0.80
C GLY A 33 -15.12 6.66 2.14
N PRO A 34 -15.42 7.79 2.79
CA PRO A 34 -14.76 8.17 4.04
C PRO A 34 -15.06 7.25 5.23
N SER A 35 -16.08 6.43 5.11
CA SER A 35 -16.47 5.47 6.17
C SER A 35 -15.98 4.05 5.89
N HIS A 36 -15.21 3.86 4.82
CA HIS A 36 -14.77 2.53 4.43
C HIS A 36 -13.74 1.97 5.41
N ARG A 37 -13.95 0.73 5.81
CA ARG A 37 -12.98 -0.01 6.62
C ARG A 37 -12.15 -0.89 5.68
N PHE A 38 -10.87 -0.59 5.60
CA PHE A 38 -10.00 -1.26 4.64
C PHE A 38 -9.68 -2.70 5.06
N THR A 39 -9.53 -3.54 4.06
CA THR A 39 -9.10 -4.94 4.19
C THR A 39 -7.82 -5.15 3.42
N SER A 40 -7.16 -6.29 3.64
CA SER A 40 -5.97 -6.64 2.86
C SER A 40 -6.31 -6.82 1.37
N SER A 41 -7.50 -7.29 1.08
CA SER A 41 -8.01 -7.39 -0.29
C SER A 41 -8.12 -6.02 -0.95
N ASP A 42 -8.54 -5.00 -0.20
CA ASP A 42 -8.59 -3.63 -0.70
C ASP A 42 -7.19 -3.11 -1.02
N ILE A 43 -6.21 -3.43 -0.20
CA ILE A 43 -4.82 -3.03 -0.46
C ILE A 43 -4.32 -3.64 -1.77
N CYS A 44 -4.62 -4.90 -2.01
CA CYS A 44 -4.31 -5.55 -3.28
C CYS A 44 -5.00 -4.86 -4.45
N LYS A 45 -6.27 -4.49 -4.27
CA LYS A 45 -7.04 -3.81 -5.30
C LYS A 45 -6.47 -2.42 -5.61
N ILE A 46 -6.08 -1.69 -4.58
CA ILE A 46 -5.45 -0.37 -4.74
C ILE A 46 -4.16 -0.51 -5.56
N HIS A 47 -3.33 -1.48 -5.21
CA HIS A 47 -2.09 -1.74 -5.92
C HIS A 47 -2.34 -2.13 -7.39
N GLU A 48 -3.34 -2.95 -7.63
CA GLU A 48 -3.74 -3.34 -8.98
C GLU A 48 -4.21 -2.16 -9.82
N ILE A 49 -5.06 -1.30 -9.26
CA ILE A 49 -5.55 -0.12 -9.95
C ILE A 49 -4.38 0.80 -10.31
N TRP A 50 -3.44 0.95 -9.39
CA TRP A 50 -2.31 1.84 -9.58
C TRP A 50 -1.29 1.29 -10.59
N LEU A 51 -0.85 0.06 -10.42
CA LEU A 51 0.27 -0.49 -11.18
C LEU A 51 -0.13 -1.56 -12.20
N GLY A 52 -1.40 -1.96 -12.22
CA GLY A 52 -1.88 -2.99 -13.13
C GLY A 52 -1.58 -2.72 -14.60
N PRO A 53 -1.70 -1.47 -15.09
CA PRO A 53 -1.36 -1.16 -16.48
C PRO A 53 0.12 -1.38 -16.82
N ILE A 54 1.00 -1.42 -15.83
CA ILE A 54 2.44 -1.57 -16.05
C ILE A 54 2.91 -2.99 -15.76
N TYR A 55 2.41 -3.59 -14.69
CA TYR A 55 2.92 -4.87 -14.21
C TYR A 55 1.81 -5.91 -14.10
N SER A 56 2.04 -7.07 -14.70
CA SER A 56 1.09 -8.18 -14.65
C SER A 56 0.91 -8.76 -13.25
N TRP A 57 1.90 -8.56 -12.37
CA TRP A 57 1.86 -9.06 -10.99
C TRP A 57 1.23 -8.06 -10.01
N ALA A 58 0.80 -6.89 -10.48
CA ALA A 58 0.16 -5.88 -9.62
C ALA A 58 -1.05 -6.46 -8.91
N GLY A 59 -1.18 -6.13 -7.63
CA GLY A 59 -2.30 -6.61 -6.81
C GLY A 59 -2.11 -8.01 -6.24
N ARG A 60 -0.98 -8.67 -6.51
CA ARG A 60 -0.70 -9.99 -5.97
C ARG A 60 0.50 -9.94 -5.03
N TYR A 61 0.43 -10.69 -3.95
CA TYR A 61 1.55 -10.79 -3.03
C TYR A 61 2.75 -11.40 -3.73
N ARG A 62 3.93 -10.85 -3.43
CA ARG A 62 5.18 -11.39 -3.99
C ARG A 62 5.42 -12.80 -3.51
N GLN A 63 6.08 -13.57 -4.37
CA GLN A 63 6.49 -14.94 -4.05
C GLN A 63 8.01 -15.07 -3.95
N VAL A 64 8.72 -13.95 -3.94
CA VAL A 64 10.16 -13.88 -3.81
C VAL A 64 10.54 -13.12 -2.57
N ASN A 65 11.62 -13.50 -1.93
CA ASN A 65 12.16 -12.77 -0.80
C ASN A 65 12.88 -11.53 -1.31
N LEU A 66 12.66 -10.42 -0.63
CA LEU A 66 13.25 -9.13 -1.00
C LEU A 66 14.01 -8.55 0.18
N SER A 67 15.05 -7.82 -0.14
CA SER A 67 15.77 -7.03 0.84
C SER A 67 16.20 -5.71 0.21
N LYS A 68 16.42 -4.72 1.04
CA LYS A 68 16.92 -3.42 0.59
C LYS A 68 18.03 -2.99 1.53
N ARG A 69 19.22 -2.78 0.96
CA ARG A 69 20.39 -2.35 1.74
C ARG A 69 20.63 -3.25 2.97
N GLN A 70 20.62 -4.55 2.75
CA GLN A 70 20.80 -5.56 3.80
C GLN A 70 19.65 -5.63 4.81
N PHE A 71 18.59 -4.87 4.63
CA PHE A 71 17.39 -5.00 5.42
C PHE A 71 16.45 -6.02 4.76
N PRO A 72 16.24 -7.20 5.38
CA PRO A 72 15.33 -8.19 4.82
C PRO A 72 13.88 -7.82 5.18
N PHE A 73 13.01 -7.81 4.18
CA PHE A 73 11.58 -7.73 4.42
C PHE A 73 11.05 -9.10 4.83
N ALA A 74 9.79 -9.16 5.21
CA ALA A 74 9.16 -10.42 5.59
C ALA A 74 9.35 -11.50 4.52
N ALA A 75 9.52 -12.75 4.95
CA ALA A 75 9.64 -13.86 4.02
C ALA A 75 8.36 -13.99 3.19
N ALA A 76 8.52 -14.22 1.89
CA ALA A 76 7.39 -14.26 0.97
C ALA A 76 6.29 -15.23 1.43
N ARG A 77 6.67 -16.40 1.93
CA ARG A 77 5.73 -17.41 2.40
C ARG A 77 4.88 -16.95 3.59
N GLN A 78 5.33 -15.95 4.33
CA GLN A 78 4.64 -15.44 5.51
C GLN A 78 3.68 -14.30 5.19
N ILE A 79 3.76 -13.75 3.99
CA ILE A 79 2.98 -12.56 3.63
C ILE A 79 1.47 -12.77 3.78
N PRO A 80 0.87 -13.87 3.31
CA PRO A 80 -0.57 -14.04 3.48
C PRO A 80 -1.01 -13.97 4.94
N LYS A 81 -0.26 -14.61 5.82
CA LYS A 81 -0.59 -14.60 7.25
C LYS A 81 -0.35 -13.22 7.88
N LEU A 82 0.74 -12.57 7.52
CA LEU A 82 1.04 -11.23 8.03
C LEU A 82 0.02 -10.22 7.57
N MET A 83 -0.45 -10.32 6.33
CA MET A 83 -1.48 -9.43 5.83
C MET A 83 -2.84 -9.70 6.49
N GLU A 84 -3.15 -10.94 6.80
CA GLU A 84 -4.34 -11.28 7.57
C GLU A 84 -4.28 -10.68 8.96
N ASP A 85 -3.15 -10.81 9.64
CA ASP A 85 -2.96 -10.24 10.98
C ASP A 85 -3.00 -8.70 10.94
N PHE A 86 -2.41 -8.11 9.91
CA PHE A 86 -2.45 -6.67 9.68
C PHE A 86 -3.88 -6.18 9.49
N GLU A 87 -4.68 -6.89 8.73
CA GLU A 87 -6.10 -6.56 8.53
C GLU A 87 -6.89 -6.59 9.83
N LYS A 88 -6.67 -7.61 10.65
CA LYS A 88 -7.39 -7.78 11.91
C LYS A 88 -6.88 -6.85 13.01
N GLY A 89 -5.64 -6.39 12.89
CA GLY A 89 -5.00 -5.51 13.86
C GLY A 89 -5.05 -4.05 13.45
N PRO A 90 -3.91 -3.47 13.04
CA PRO A 90 -3.82 -2.03 12.77
C PRO A 90 -4.81 -1.52 11.75
N LEU A 91 -5.03 -2.26 10.68
CA LEU A 91 -5.93 -1.82 9.62
C LEU A 91 -7.37 -1.73 10.11
N HIS A 92 -7.80 -2.70 10.90
CA HIS A 92 -9.14 -2.69 11.50
C HIS A 92 -9.28 -1.57 12.52
N GLU A 93 -8.29 -1.38 13.36
CA GLU A 93 -8.34 -0.39 14.44
C GLU A 93 -8.31 1.04 13.92
N TYR A 94 -7.51 1.31 12.89
CA TYR A 94 -7.23 2.66 12.45
C TYR A 94 -7.92 3.07 11.15
N THR A 95 -8.70 2.20 10.54
CA THR A 95 -9.54 2.58 9.40
C THR A 95 -10.99 2.25 9.68
N PRO A 96 -11.95 3.11 9.30
CA PRO A 96 -11.76 4.46 8.77
C PRO A 96 -11.09 5.40 9.77
N CYS A 97 -10.28 6.33 9.28
CA CYS A 97 -9.54 7.26 10.13
C CYS A 97 -10.41 8.46 10.52
N ASN A 98 -11.44 8.20 11.32
CA ASN A 98 -12.46 9.18 11.71
C ASN A 98 -12.21 9.77 13.09
N PHE A 99 -10.96 9.98 13.44
CA PHE A 99 -10.60 10.51 14.75
C PHE A 99 -10.62 12.03 14.72
N THR A 100 -11.14 12.64 15.79
CA THR A 100 -11.15 14.08 15.94
C THR A 100 -9.84 14.64 16.47
N ALA A 101 -9.14 13.86 17.30
CA ALA A 101 -7.86 14.28 17.85
C ALA A 101 -6.74 14.10 16.81
N VAL A 102 -6.00 15.19 16.56
CA VAL A 102 -4.91 15.18 15.56
C VAL A 102 -3.85 14.14 15.90
N GLU A 103 -3.50 13.99 17.19
CA GLU A 103 -2.52 13.01 17.64
C GLU A 103 -2.94 11.59 17.26
N LYS A 104 -4.21 11.29 17.34
CA LYS A 104 -4.74 9.97 17.01
C LYS A 104 -4.71 9.71 15.51
N VAL A 105 -4.98 10.74 14.71
CA VAL A 105 -4.88 10.64 13.25
C VAL A 105 -3.43 10.39 12.83
N VAL A 106 -2.50 11.15 13.39
CA VAL A 106 -1.07 10.99 13.09
C VAL A 106 -0.58 9.59 13.48
N ARG A 107 -0.98 9.13 14.66
CA ARG A 107 -0.63 7.80 15.14
C ARG A 107 -1.18 6.70 14.22
N ALA A 108 -2.42 6.83 13.81
CA ALA A 108 -3.06 5.86 12.91
C ALA A 108 -2.31 5.75 11.59
N ILE A 109 -2.02 6.88 10.96
CA ILE A 109 -1.27 6.91 9.70
C ILE A 109 0.11 6.28 9.88
N ALA A 110 0.82 6.67 10.94
CA ALA A 110 2.18 6.18 11.20
C ALA A 110 2.21 4.67 11.41
N LEU A 111 1.29 4.13 12.20
CA LEU A 111 1.26 2.70 12.52
C LEU A 111 0.87 1.86 11.30
N VAL A 112 -0.17 2.26 10.59
CA VAL A 112 -0.61 1.53 9.39
C VAL A 112 0.51 1.53 8.35
N HIS A 113 1.10 2.67 8.11
CA HIS A 113 2.17 2.80 7.12
C HIS A 113 3.41 1.99 7.49
N THR A 114 3.85 2.08 8.75
CA THR A 114 5.02 1.36 9.23
C THR A 114 4.86 -0.15 9.12
N GLU A 115 3.71 -0.66 9.57
CA GLU A 115 3.44 -2.10 9.50
C GLU A 115 3.43 -2.60 8.06
N LEU A 116 2.80 -1.85 7.17
CA LEU A 116 2.72 -2.24 5.77
C LEU A 116 4.10 -2.23 5.11
N ILE A 117 4.93 -1.25 5.42
CA ILE A 117 6.30 -1.18 4.91
C ILE A 117 7.13 -2.37 5.38
N LEU A 118 6.99 -2.75 6.65
CA LEU A 118 7.75 -3.87 7.20
C LEU A 118 7.37 -5.20 6.54
N ILE A 119 6.10 -5.38 6.24
CA ILE A 119 5.64 -6.57 5.51
C ILE A 119 6.11 -6.52 4.06
N HIS A 120 6.00 -5.37 3.42
CA HIS A 120 6.35 -5.16 2.02
C HIS A 120 5.74 -6.24 1.13
N PRO A 121 4.41 -6.25 1.00
CA PRO A 121 3.71 -7.42 0.43
C PRO A 121 3.85 -7.57 -1.08
N PHE A 122 4.23 -6.52 -1.79
CA PHE A 122 4.29 -6.53 -3.24
C PHE A 122 5.74 -6.54 -3.74
N ARG A 123 5.88 -6.75 -5.03
CA ARG A 123 7.18 -6.97 -5.65
C ARG A 123 7.98 -5.68 -5.89
N ASP A 124 7.31 -4.56 -5.98
CA ASP A 124 7.92 -3.25 -6.27
C ASP A 124 8.62 -2.58 -5.10
#